data_084bf1f401fa2eb6c958d096a0524100
#
_entry.id   084bf1f401fa2eb6c958d096a0524100
#
_cell.length_a   1.000
_cell.length_b   1.000
_cell.length_c   1.000
_cell.angle_alpha   90.00
_cell.angle_beta   90.00
_cell.angle_gamma   90.00
#
_symmetry.space_group_name_H-M   'P 1'
#
loop_
_entity.id
_entity.type
_entity.pdbx_description
1 polymer ?
#
loop_
_entity_poly.entity_id
_entity_poly.type
_entity_poly.pdbx_seq_one_letter_code
_entity_poly.pdbx_strand_id
1 'polypeptide(L)'
;MTRAPTRVRAATRRSWTFDDARKIATTPDGARVAYVSRPDVKFLYDEIFGRGCYDGDADGSSARGGSVIDVGANIGLASARFASLVGEAGRVIALEPVPAMFGALARNCASMCGAAVAARGTVTLRGVREGSVAVGGGAKGSGCGVVYAHNVGVGSTRGEFTIDFFPRAAGWSTSSKTRDDEETIENVIEYAFEALKPGANDDGYDGLEQNAVTSVGRFVRAFVLDPERAASAGVFRRVASAVARFILRIVVRCVAAYMLTGVERITRPIVTVSDVIDAHGLDSVTMLKVDVERAELDVLAGVSESHWPRIHRVNLECHDTSGSLDRVLDLLRRRAGFDDVRVDRLFGDARLYNVAARRSS
;
A
#
# COMPACT_ATOMS: atom_id res chain seq x y z
N MET A 1 -40.76 -39.20 4.92
CA MET A 1 -39.98 -38.60 6.00
C MET A 1 -38.87 -37.74 5.37
N THR A 2 -39.13 -36.47 5.14
CA THR A 2 -38.24 -35.50 4.53
C THR A 2 -37.42 -34.83 5.66
N ARG A 3 -36.10 -35.04 5.67
CA ARG A 3 -35.19 -34.37 6.58
C ARG A 3 -35.15 -32.87 6.27
N ALA A 4 -35.47 -32.04 7.25
CA ALA A 4 -35.30 -30.58 7.19
C ALA A 4 -33.81 -30.22 7.02
N PRO A 5 -33.46 -29.18 6.25
CA PRO A 5 -32.08 -28.73 6.09
C PRO A 5 -31.58 -28.15 7.41
N THR A 6 -30.45 -28.66 7.87
CA THR A 6 -29.73 -28.17 9.04
C THR A 6 -29.34 -26.73 8.82
N ARG A 7 -29.88 -25.80 9.59
CA ARG A 7 -29.44 -24.38 9.63
C ARG A 7 -27.96 -24.34 9.97
N VAL A 8 -27.14 -23.99 8.99
CA VAL A 8 -25.76 -23.58 9.20
C VAL A 8 -25.83 -22.35 10.13
N ARG A 9 -25.33 -22.49 11.36
CA ARG A 9 -25.15 -21.34 12.26
C ARG A 9 -24.29 -20.32 11.53
N ALA A 10 -24.81 -19.10 11.33
CA ALA A 10 -24.02 -17.96 10.88
C ALA A 10 -22.84 -17.81 11.86
N ALA A 11 -21.64 -18.06 11.37
CA ALA A 11 -20.44 -17.75 12.14
C ALA A 11 -20.49 -16.26 12.47
N THR A 12 -20.46 -15.91 13.74
CA THR A 12 -20.36 -14.51 14.19
C THR A 12 -19.13 -13.92 13.52
N ARG A 13 -19.31 -13.00 12.56
CA ARG A 13 -18.22 -12.25 11.94
C ARG A 13 -17.45 -11.57 13.07
N ARG A 14 -16.21 -11.98 13.28
CA ARG A 14 -15.33 -11.32 14.24
C ARG A 14 -15.04 -9.92 13.71
N SER A 15 -15.06 -8.91 14.58
CA SER A 15 -14.70 -7.54 14.22
C SER A 15 -13.22 -7.29 14.52
N TRP A 16 -12.66 -6.26 13.90
CA TRP A 16 -11.35 -5.75 14.28
C TRP A 16 -11.33 -5.33 15.75
N THR A 17 -10.26 -5.68 16.46
CA THR A 17 -9.99 -5.17 17.83
C THR A 17 -8.63 -4.49 17.87
N PHE A 18 -8.46 -3.49 18.75
CA PHE A 18 -7.27 -2.64 18.81
C PHE A 18 -6.74 -2.52 20.24
N ASP A 19 -5.48 -2.86 20.42
CA ASP A 19 -4.69 -2.55 21.62
C ASP A 19 -3.81 -1.33 21.29
N ASP A 20 -4.30 -0.13 21.62
CA ASP A 20 -3.60 1.12 21.31
C ASP A 20 -2.31 1.30 22.10
N ALA A 21 -2.23 0.71 23.31
CA ALA A 21 -1.03 0.80 24.12
C ALA A 21 0.14 0.05 23.50
N ARG A 22 -0.14 -1.10 22.86
CA ARG A 22 0.86 -1.90 22.15
C ARG A 22 0.92 -1.62 20.66
N LYS A 23 -0.02 -0.84 20.12
CA LYS A 23 -0.20 -0.62 18.68
C LYS A 23 -0.33 -1.95 17.91
N ILE A 24 -1.20 -2.84 18.40
CA ILE A 24 -1.53 -4.13 17.79
C ILE A 24 -3.03 -4.16 17.48
N ALA A 25 -3.35 -4.45 16.23
CA ALA A 25 -4.69 -4.80 15.80
C ALA A 25 -4.83 -6.32 15.71
N THR A 26 -6.03 -6.83 16.00
CA THR A 26 -6.41 -8.21 15.68
C THR A 26 -7.47 -8.16 14.59
N THR A 27 -7.19 -8.81 13.49
CA THR A 27 -8.05 -8.88 12.31
C THR A 27 -9.28 -9.80 12.55
N PRO A 28 -10.31 -9.74 11.69
CA PRO A 28 -11.47 -10.63 11.80
C PRO A 28 -11.13 -12.11 11.70
N ASP A 29 -10.08 -12.49 10.99
CA ASP A 29 -9.57 -13.86 10.86
C ASP A 29 -8.58 -14.24 11.97
N GLY A 30 -8.24 -13.31 12.88
CA GLY A 30 -7.44 -13.55 14.07
C GLY A 30 -5.95 -13.24 13.92
N ALA A 31 -5.49 -12.71 12.79
CA ALA A 31 -4.11 -12.27 12.63
C ALA A 31 -3.81 -11.06 13.54
N ARG A 32 -2.59 -11.00 14.04
CA ARG A 32 -2.12 -9.88 14.87
C ARG A 32 -1.20 -8.99 14.04
N VAL A 33 -1.60 -7.73 13.86
CA VAL A 33 -0.92 -6.77 12.99
C VAL A 33 -0.50 -5.56 13.80
N ALA A 34 0.79 -5.23 13.77
CA ALA A 34 1.31 -3.97 14.31
C ALA A 34 0.88 -2.81 13.41
N TYR A 35 0.46 -1.70 13.99
CA TYR A 35 -0.02 -0.56 13.23
C TYR A 35 0.52 0.78 13.78
N VAL A 36 0.48 1.80 12.93
CA VAL A 36 0.72 3.20 13.29
C VAL A 36 -0.61 3.94 13.33
N SER A 37 -1.40 3.83 12.28
CA SER A 37 -2.73 4.42 12.11
C SER A 37 -3.79 3.33 11.98
N ARG A 38 -4.93 3.45 12.70
CA ARG A 38 -6.03 2.48 12.62
C ARG A 38 -6.74 2.43 11.27
N PRO A 39 -7.02 3.56 10.60
CA PRO A 39 -7.60 3.52 9.26
C PRO A 39 -6.70 2.79 8.27
N ASP A 40 -5.40 3.12 8.26
CA ASP A 40 -4.45 2.58 7.29
C ASP A 40 -4.30 1.07 7.40
N VAL A 41 -4.20 0.51 8.63
CA VAL A 41 -4.02 -0.93 8.80
C VAL A 41 -5.21 -1.74 8.28
N LYS A 42 -6.43 -1.22 8.41
CA LYS A 42 -7.62 -1.88 7.87
C LYS A 42 -7.62 -1.86 6.35
N PHE A 43 -7.33 -0.69 5.78
CA PHE A 43 -7.26 -0.49 4.35
C PHE A 43 -6.19 -1.41 3.72
N LEU A 44 -4.96 -1.33 4.20
CA LEU A 44 -3.84 -2.12 3.68
C LEU A 44 -4.06 -3.63 3.83
N TYR A 45 -4.63 -4.07 4.96
CA TYR A 45 -4.90 -5.49 5.16
C TYR A 45 -5.95 -6.03 4.19
N ASP A 46 -7.03 -5.27 3.98
CA ASP A 46 -8.07 -5.64 3.03
C ASP A 46 -7.54 -5.64 1.59
N GLU A 47 -6.80 -4.62 1.21
CA GLU A 47 -6.20 -4.51 -0.12
C GLU A 47 -5.25 -5.67 -0.43
N ILE A 48 -4.34 -5.99 0.51
CA ILE A 48 -3.28 -6.97 0.28
C ILE A 48 -3.78 -8.41 0.45
N PHE A 49 -4.55 -8.68 1.52
CA PHE A 49 -4.99 -10.04 1.85
C PHE A 49 -6.45 -10.31 1.52
N GLY A 50 -7.31 -9.29 1.51
CA GLY A 50 -8.72 -9.41 1.14
C GLY A 50 -8.91 -9.46 -0.37
N ARG A 51 -8.33 -8.47 -1.08
CA ARG A 51 -8.43 -8.37 -2.55
C ARG A 51 -7.29 -9.03 -3.29
N GLY A 52 -6.17 -9.29 -2.60
CA GLY A 52 -5.01 -9.93 -3.21
C GLY A 52 -4.38 -9.09 -4.33
N CYS A 53 -4.24 -7.76 -4.12
CA CYS A 53 -3.78 -6.83 -5.16
C CYS A 53 -2.43 -7.21 -5.78
N TYR A 54 -1.63 -8.01 -5.08
CA TYR A 54 -0.34 -8.53 -5.56
C TYR A 54 -0.38 -10.00 -6.00
N ASP A 55 -1.56 -10.65 -5.97
CA ASP A 55 -1.71 -12.07 -6.29
C ASP A 55 -1.96 -12.34 -7.78
N GLY A 56 -2.49 -11.37 -8.50
CA GLY A 56 -3.01 -11.51 -9.87
C GLY A 56 -1.97 -11.75 -10.98
N ASP A 57 -0.69 -11.53 -10.70
CA ASP A 57 0.43 -11.88 -11.59
C ASP A 57 1.23 -13.10 -11.09
N ALA A 58 0.80 -13.65 -9.98
CA ALA A 58 1.38 -14.79 -9.34
C ALA A 58 0.43 -15.99 -9.48
N ASP A 59 0.50 -16.68 -10.60
CA ASP A 59 0.55 -18.12 -10.40
C ASP A 59 1.84 -18.34 -9.60
N GLY A 60 1.77 -18.55 -8.32
CA GLY A 60 2.90 -18.52 -7.37
C GLY A 60 4.18 -19.25 -7.79
N SER A 61 4.23 -19.79 -9.01
CA SER A 61 5.33 -20.50 -9.63
C SER A 61 6.42 -19.53 -10.11
N SER A 62 6.08 -18.36 -10.67
CA SER A 62 7.09 -17.44 -11.23
C SER A 62 7.80 -16.57 -10.18
N ALA A 63 7.24 -16.44 -8.98
CA ALA A 63 7.86 -15.69 -7.88
C ALA A 63 8.72 -16.56 -6.95
N ARG A 64 8.52 -17.89 -6.94
CA ARG A 64 9.20 -18.79 -6.01
C ARG A 64 10.72 -18.78 -6.19
N GLY A 65 11.44 -18.62 -5.08
CA GLY A 65 12.90 -18.51 -5.04
C GLY A 65 13.43 -17.17 -5.53
N GLY A 66 12.56 -16.26 -5.95
CA GLY A 66 12.93 -14.96 -6.50
C GLY A 66 13.27 -13.90 -5.45
N SER A 67 13.70 -12.74 -5.94
CA SER A 67 13.99 -11.57 -5.13
C SER A 67 12.99 -10.45 -5.44
N VAL A 68 12.36 -9.88 -4.40
CA VAL A 68 11.45 -8.74 -4.49
C VAL A 68 12.08 -7.54 -3.79
N ILE A 69 12.01 -6.37 -4.42
CA ILE A 69 12.35 -5.09 -3.80
C ILE A 69 11.03 -4.34 -3.55
N ASP A 70 10.72 -4.04 -2.29
CA ASP A 70 9.52 -3.34 -1.85
C ASP A 70 9.90 -1.95 -1.36
N VAL A 71 9.74 -0.95 -2.22
CA VAL A 71 10.02 0.46 -1.93
C VAL A 71 8.75 1.15 -1.44
N GLY A 72 8.83 1.77 -0.27
CA GLY A 72 7.67 2.25 0.47
C GLY A 72 6.93 1.08 1.13
N ALA A 73 7.68 0.29 1.92
CA ALA A 73 7.15 -0.94 2.51
C ALA A 73 6.13 -0.70 3.64
N ASN A 74 5.97 0.54 4.09
CA ASN A 74 4.97 0.95 5.09
C ASN A 74 5.08 0.08 6.37
N ILE A 75 3.97 -0.44 6.88
CA ILE A 75 3.95 -1.37 8.03
C ILE A 75 4.29 -2.82 7.65
N GLY A 76 4.73 -3.09 6.42
CA GLY A 76 5.29 -4.37 5.98
C GLY A 76 4.28 -5.46 5.62
N LEU A 77 3.02 -5.13 5.39
CA LEU A 77 2.01 -6.13 5.01
C LEU A 77 2.28 -6.68 3.60
N ALA A 78 2.62 -5.81 2.64
CA ALA A 78 3.02 -6.22 1.29
C ALA A 78 4.31 -7.06 1.34
N SER A 79 5.33 -6.60 2.10
CA SER A 79 6.58 -7.36 2.30
C SER A 79 6.34 -8.76 2.85
N ALA A 80 5.44 -8.92 3.85
CA ALA A 80 5.08 -10.22 4.40
C ALA A 80 4.35 -11.10 3.36
N ARG A 81 3.46 -10.50 2.55
CA ARG A 81 2.80 -11.21 1.45
C ARG A 81 3.81 -11.68 0.41
N PHE A 82 4.72 -10.81 -0.02
CA PHE A 82 5.80 -11.17 -0.94
C PHE A 82 6.68 -12.28 -0.38
N ALA A 83 7.05 -12.24 0.90
CA ALA A 83 7.83 -13.30 1.54
C ALA A 83 7.13 -14.67 1.46
N SER A 84 5.81 -14.69 1.63
CA SER A 84 5.00 -15.90 1.43
C SER A 84 5.01 -16.38 -0.04
N LEU A 85 4.91 -15.45 -0.99
CA LEU A 85 4.88 -15.77 -2.43
C LEU A 85 6.23 -16.29 -2.94
N VAL A 86 7.35 -15.67 -2.54
CA VAL A 86 8.68 -16.11 -2.96
C VAL A 86 9.11 -17.41 -2.26
N GLY A 87 8.52 -17.75 -1.12
CA GLY A 87 8.80 -18.98 -0.38
C GLY A 87 10.21 -19.02 0.20
N GLU A 88 10.55 -20.14 0.87
CA GLU A 88 11.78 -20.29 1.68
C GLU A 88 13.09 -20.00 0.95
N ALA A 89 13.15 -20.23 -0.35
CA ALA A 89 14.35 -19.99 -1.16
C ALA A 89 14.44 -18.52 -1.66
N GLY A 90 13.38 -17.73 -1.51
CA GLY A 90 13.32 -16.36 -1.97
C GLY A 90 13.65 -15.34 -0.89
N ARG A 91 13.67 -14.08 -1.29
CA ARG A 91 13.96 -12.95 -0.39
C ARG A 91 13.19 -11.70 -0.78
N VAL A 92 12.89 -10.87 0.22
CA VAL A 92 12.29 -9.55 0.07
C VAL A 92 13.22 -8.51 0.66
N ILE A 93 13.47 -7.44 -0.06
CA ILE A 93 14.21 -6.28 0.42
C ILE A 93 13.22 -5.14 0.58
N ALA A 94 12.88 -4.83 1.83
CA ALA A 94 11.86 -3.85 2.21
C ALA A 94 12.53 -2.54 2.65
N LEU A 95 12.12 -1.42 2.05
CA LEU A 95 12.69 -0.10 2.33
C LEU A 95 11.57 0.83 2.80
N GLU A 96 11.70 1.30 4.05
CA GLU A 96 10.71 2.16 4.71
C GLU A 96 11.43 3.25 5.52
N PRO A 97 11.32 4.53 5.13
CA PRO A 97 12.07 5.60 5.78
C PRO A 97 11.49 6.03 7.14
N VAL A 98 10.17 5.91 7.38
CA VAL A 98 9.55 6.39 8.62
C VAL A 98 9.82 5.40 9.77
N PRO A 99 10.52 5.78 10.86
CA PRO A 99 10.91 4.84 11.91
C PRO A 99 9.75 4.12 12.59
N ALA A 100 8.60 4.80 12.76
CA ALA A 100 7.41 4.20 13.37
C ALA A 100 6.84 3.09 12.49
N MET A 101 6.79 3.31 11.17
CA MET A 101 6.33 2.35 10.17
C MET A 101 7.32 1.20 10.01
N PHE A 102 8.61 1.51 9.92
CA PHE A 102 9.68 0.51 9.93
C PHE A 102 9.64 -0.42 11.15
N GLY A 103 9.39 0.15 12.35
CA GLY A 103 9.21 -0.65 13.56
C GLY A 103 7.98 -1.58 13.51
N ALA A 104 6.90 -1.16 12.86
CA ALA A 104 5.73 -2.00 12.62
C ALA A 104 6.02 -3.07 11.55
N LEU A 105 6.73 -2.70 10.46
CA LEU A 105 7.17 -3.62 9.40
C LEU A 105 7.95 -4.80 9.98
N ALA A 106 8.97 -4.54 10.79
CA ALA A 106 9.78 -5.59 11.40
C ALA A 106 8.94 -6.56 12.23
N ARG A 107 7.98 -6.03 13.03
CA ARG A 107 7.07 -6.85 13.84
C ARG A 107 6.09 -7.67 13.00
N ASN A 108 5.53 -7.08 11.94
CA ASN A 108 4.56 -7.74 11.07
C ASN A 108 5.21 -8.87 10.28
N CYS A 109 6.36 -8.63 9.66
CA CYS A 109 7.10 -9.66 8.95
C CYS A 109 7.49 -10.81 9.89
N ALA A 110 7.95 -10.52 11.12
CA ALA A 110 8.27 -11.54 12.11
C ALA A 110 7.03 -12.37 12.49
N SER A 111 5.91 -11.70 12.78
CA SER A 111 4.66 -12.35 13.20
C SER A 111 4.06 -13.22 12.08
N MET A 112 4.01 -12.69 10.85
CA MET A 112 3.32 -13.33 9.74
C MET A 112 4.17 -14.43 9.07
N CYS A 113 5.50 -14.29 9.09
CA CYS A 113 6.42 -15.31 8.55
C CYS A 113 6.87 -16.33 9.61
N GLY A 114 6.34 -16.28 10.83
CA GLY A 114 6.64 -17.26 11.89
C GLY A 114 8.10 -17.23 12.36
N ALA A 115 8.77 -16.08 12.28
CA ALA A 115 10.20 -15.97 12.52
C ALA A 115 10.54 -14.98 13.63
N ALA A 116 11.67 -15.20 14.28
CA ALA A 116 12.26 -14.20 15.18
C ALA A 116 12.94 -13.08 14.36
N VAL A 117 12.90 -11.85 14.85
CA VAL A 117 13.75 -10.77 14.32
C VAL A 117 15.20 -11.15 14.61
N ALA A 118 15.93 -11.56 13.59
CA ALA A 118 17.34 -11.92 13.74
C ALA A 118 18.20 -10.68 13.48
N ALA A 119 18.91 -10.23 14.51
CA ALA A 119 19.95 -9.19 14.38
C ALA A 119 21.20 -9.66 13.61
N ARG A 120 21.22 -10.89 13.11
CA ARG A 120 22.39 -11.49 12.44
C ARG A 120 22.21 -11.49 10.92
N GLY A 121 23.15 -10.85 10.24
CA GLY A 121 23.23 -10.80 8.79
C GLY A 121 22.60 -9.55 8.19
N THR A 122 22.74 -8.41 8.86
CA THR A 122 22.34 -7.12 8.28
C THR A 122 23.23 -6.80 7.09
N VAL A 123 22.62 -6.74 5.91
CA VAL A 123 23.27 -6.16 4.73
C VAL A 123 23.34 -4.66 4.95
N THR A 124 24.56 -4.12 4.92
CA THR A 124 24.76 -2.68 5.10
C THR A 124 24.66 -1.99 3.74
N LEU A 125 23.67 -1.13 3.59
CA LEU A 125 23.58 -0.26 2.42
C LEU A 125 24.68 0.81 2.50
N ARG A 126 25.35 1.06 1.39
CA ARG A 126 26.47 2.01 1.33
C ARG A 126 26.03 3.41 1.75
N GLY A 127 26.66 3.94 2.79
CA GLY A 127 26.31 5.25 3.37
C GLY A 127 25.23 5.22 4.46
N VAL A 128 24.66 4.06 4.76
CA VAL A 128 23.66 3.90 5.83
C VAL A 128 24.31 3.20 7.02
N ARG A 129 24.42 3.91 8.15
CA ARG A 129 25.09 3.40 9.35
C ARG A 129 24.21 2.58 10.29
N GLU A 130 22.90 2.80 10.26
CA GLU A 130 21.95 2.20 11.21
C GLU A 130 20.60 1.91 10.55
N GLY A 131 19.83 1.00 11.16
CA GLY A 131 18.42 0.78 10.79
C GLY A 131 18.18 -0.33 9.77
N SER A 132 19.01 -1.39 9.77
CA SER A 132 18.76 -2.59 8.96
C SER A 132 18.52 -3.80 9.85
N VAL A 133 17.49 -4.57 9.57
CA VAL A 133 17.18 -5.83 10.26
C VAL A 133 16.83 -6.92 9.25
N ALA A 134 17.25 -8.14 9.51
CA ALA A 134 16.76 -9.31 8.79
C ALA A 134 15.64 -9.95 9.61
N VAL A 135 14.51 -10.21 8.96
CA VAL A 135 13.32 -10.79 9.59
C VAL A 135 12.88 -11.99 8.77
N GLY A 136 12.66 -13.09 9.42
CA GLY A 136 12.16 -14.28 8.75
C GLY A 136 13.23 -15.08 8.04
N GLY A 137 12.82 -16.17 7.48
CA GLY A 137 13.65 -17.07 6.68
C GLY A 137 14.60 -17.95 7.49
N GLY A 138 14.37 -19.25 7.43
CA GLY A 138 15.33 -20.20 7.97
C GLY A 138 14.81 -21.17 9.03
N ALA A 139 13.61 -21.01 9.53
CA ALA A 139 12.94 -22.19 10.09
C ALA A 139 12.45 -23.03 8.92
N LYS A 140 13.07 -24.19 8.67
CA LYS A 140 12.54 -25.18 7.71
C LYS A 140 11.06 -25.38 8.02
N GLY A 141 10.20 -25.13 7.04
CA GLY A 141 8.75 -25.28 7.17
C GLY A 141 7.98 -24.00 7.47
N SER A 142 8.61 -22.79 7.49
CA SER A 142 7.89 -21.52 7.61
C SER A 142 7.09 -21.15 6.36
N GLY A 143 7.50 -21.69 5.19
CA GLY A 143 6.93 -21.36 3.89
C GLY A 143 7.25 -19.95 3.37
N CYS A 144 7.95 -19.12 4.14
CA CYS A 144 8.25 -17.71 3.81
C CYS A 144 9.75 -17.50 3.53
N GLY A 145 10.02 -16.58 2.60
CA GLY A 145 11.36 -16.06 2.33
C GLY A 145 11.88 -15.10 3.41
N VAL A 146 13.17 -14.79 3.35
CA VAL A 146 13.80 -13.80 4.25
C VAL A 146 13.38 -12.39 3.85
N VAL A 147 13.01 -11.56 4.83
CA VAL A 147 12.80 -10.13 4.64
C VAL A 147 13.98 -9.35 5.21
N TYR A 148 14.69 -8.63 4.36
CA TYR A 148 15.70 -7.65 4.75
C TYR A 148 15.05 -6.28 4.77
N ALA A 149 14.84 -5.72 5.96
CA ALA A 149 14.20 -4.43 6.12
C ALA A 149 15.24 -3.34 6.41
N HIS A 150 15.13 -2.20 5.72
CA HIS A 150 16.03 -1.06 5.84
C HIS A 150 15.25 0.21 6.14
N ASN A 151 15.66 0.96 7.17
CA ASN A 151 15.04 2.23 7.53
C ASN A 151 15.66 3.38 6.73
N VAL A 152 15.40 3.39 5.42
CA VAL A 152 15.94 4.35 4.45
C VAL A 152 14.88 4.73 3.42
N GLY A 153 15.06 5.90 2.81
CA GLY A 153 14.34 6.28 1.60
C GLY A 153 15.03 5.79 0.34
N VAL A 154 14.30 5.82 -0.77
CA VAL A 154 14.85 5.50 -2.09
C VAL A 154 14.58 6.66 -3.04
N GLY A 155 15.55 7.00 -3.87
CA GLY A 155 15.44 8.06 -4.87
C GLY A 155 16.50 7.97 -5.94
N SER A 156 16.70 9.06 -6.69
CA SER A 156 17.59 9.10 -7.86
C SER A 156 19.08 9.13 -7.48
N THR A 157 19.39 9.64 -6.29
CA THR A 157 20.77 9.82 -5.81
C THR A 157 20.87 9.57 -4.31
N ARG A 158 22.06 9.21 -3.84
CA ARG A 158 22.35 9.07 -2.40
C ARG A 158 22.35 10.44 -1.71
N GLY A 159 22.00 10.44 -0.45
CA GLY A 159 22.03 11.64 0.39
C GLY A 159 21.10 11.51 1.59
N GLU A 160 20.48 12.61 1.92
CA GLU A 160 19.43 12.71 2.93
C GLU A 160 18.22 13.42 2.37
N PHE A 161 17.05 13.09 2.87
CA PHE A 161 15.81 13.77 2.52
C PHE A 161 14.92 13.93 3.76
N THR A 162 14.02 14.89 3.69
CA THR A 162 13.05 15.15 4.75
C THR A 162 11.68 14.65 4.33
N ILE A 163 11.04 13.92 5.24
CA ILE A 163 9.70 13.37 5.09
C ILE A 163 8.78 14.18 6.00
N ASP A 164 7.64 14.57 5.46
CA ASP A 164 6.51 15.04 6.25
C ASP A 164 5.67 13.81 6.64
N PHE A 165 5.83 13.39 7.88
CA PHE A 165 5.11 12.25 8.46
C PHE A 165 3.81 12.72 9.11
N PHE A 166 2.71 12.09 8.76
CA PHE A 166 1.38 12.36 9.29
C PHE A 166 0.95 11.24 10.26
N PRO A 167 1.09 11.42 11.59
CA PRO A 167 0.78 10.34 12.54
C PRO A 167 -0.65 9.82 12.50
N ARG A 168 -1.61 10.65 11.99
CA ARG A 168 -3.02 10.30 11.84
C ARG A 168 -3.35 9.60 10.53
N ALA A 169 -2.52 9.79 9.51
CA ALA A 169 -2.62 9.22 8.18
C ALA A 169 -1.23 8.80 7.70
N ALA A 170 -0.66 7.81 8.37
CA ALA A 170 0.74 7.44 8.19
C ALA A 170 1.03 7.00 6.74
N GLY A 171 0.05 6.39 6.06
CA GLY A 171 0.14 6.03 4.65
C GLY A 171 0.27 7.20 3.68
N TRP A 172 -0.13 8.42 4.08
CA TRP A 172 -0.04 9.63 3.23
C TRP A 172 1.27 10.40 3.43
N SER A 173 2.21 9.83 4.17
CA SER A 173 3.50 10.47 4.46
C SER A 173 4.34 10.55 3.19
N THR A 174 4.81 11.74 2.87
CA THR A 174 5.47 12.04 1.59
C THR A 174 6.75 12.84 1.79
N SER A 175 7.57 12.92 0.74
CA SER A 175 8.73 13.83 0.74
C SER A 175 8.25 15.29 0.88
N SER A 176 8.90 16.06 1.77
CA SER A 176 8.56 17.48 1.94
C SER A 176 8.69 18.29 0.64
N LYS A 177 9.46 17.80 -0.34
CA LYS A 177 9.60 18.45 -1.66
C LYS A 177 8.41 18.20 -2.59
N THR A 178 7.69 17.10 -2.39
CA THR A 178 6.57 16.68 -3.26
C THR A 178 5.21 16.79 -2.56
N ARG A 179 5.19 17.37 -1.35
CA ARG A 179 3.96 17.54 -0.57
C ARG A 179 2.96 18.44 -1.30
N ASP A 180 1.75 17.95 -1.47
CA ASP A 180 0.59 18.67 -1.97
C ASP A 180 -0.65 18.25 -1.18
N ASP A 181 -1.01 19.06 -0.17
CA ASP A 181 -2.13 18.77 0.72
C ASP A 181 -3.48 18.87 0.00
N GLU A 182 -3.61 19.78 -0.99
CA GLU A 182 -4.84 19.92 -1.77
C GLU A 182 -5.11 18.70 -2.63
N GLU A 183 -4.10 18.23 -3.36
CA GLU A 183 -4.23 17.02 -4.18
C GLU A 183 -4.53 15.80 -3.30
N THR A 184 -3.87 15.68 -2.13
CA THR A 184 -4.15 14.58 -1.18
C THR A 184 -5.60 14.62 -0.72
N ILE A 185 -6.12 15.79 -0.35
CA ILE A 185 -7.51 15.97 0.07
C ILE A 185 -8.48 15.61 -1.05
N GLU A 186 -8.24 16.07 -2.28
CA GLU A 186 -9.10 15.75 -3.42
C GLU A 186 -9.11 14.24 -3.74
N ASN A 187 -7.96 13.57 -3.69
CA ASN A 187 -7.88 12.11 -3.86
C ASN A 187 -8.69 11.36 -2.78
N VAL A 188 -8.64 11.82 -1.53
CA VAL A 188 -9.44 11.25 -0.42
C VAL A 188 -10.94 11.47 -0.64
N ILE A 189 -11.32 12.64 -1.15
CA ILE A 189 -12.71 12.93 -1.50
C ILE A 189 -13.20 11.98 -2.60
N GLU A 190 -12.46 11.84 -3.69
CA GLU A 190 -12.82 10.94 -4.79
C GLU A 190 -12.90 9.47 -4.32
N TYR A 191 -11.94 9.02 -3.53
CA TYR A 191 -11.98 7.69 -2.91
C TYR A 191 -13.25 7.50 -2.06
N ALA A 192 -13.60 8.48 -1.21
CA ALA A 192 -14.78 8.40 -0.36
C ALA A 192 -16.08 8.33 -1.17
N PHE A 193 -16.16 9.07 -2.27
CA PHE A 193 -17.32 9.03 -3.18
C PHE A 193 -17.40 7.70 -3.94
N GLU A 194 -16.27 7.16 -4.40
CA GLU A 194 -16.21 5.85 -5.06
C GLU A 194 -16.66 4.73 -4.13
N ALA A 195 -16.14 4.71 -2.91
CA ALA A 195 -16.51 3.71 -1.87
C ALA A 195 -18.00 3.76 -1.48
N LEU A 196 -18.69 4.86 -1.78
CA LEU A 196 -20.12 5.03 -1.48
C LEU A 196 -21.03 4.69 -2.67
N LYS A 197 -20.51 4.38 -3.86
CA LYS A 197 -21.32 3.99 -5.01
C LYS A 197 -22.09 2.67 -4.75
N PRO A 198 -23.33 2.52 -5.29
CA PRO A 198 -24.03 1.24 -5.24
C PRO A 198 -23.21 0.14 -5.92
N GLY A 199 -23.05 -1.00 -5.26
CA GLY A 199 -22.24 -2.13 -5.76
C GLY A 199 -20.75 -2.08 -5.39
N ALA A 200 -20.19 -0.96 -4.96
CA ALA A 200 -18.79 -0.87 -4.57
C ALA A 200 -18.42 -1.77 -3.36
N ASN A 201 -19.39 -2.29 -2.63
CA ASN A 201 -19.17 -3.11 -1.43
C ASN A 201 -19.62 -4.57 -1.58
N ASP A 202 -20.12 -5.01 -2.74
CA ASP A 202 -20.45 -6.41 -2.95
C ASP A 202 -19.21 -7.31 -2.93
N ASP A 203 -18.02 -6.71 -3.12
CA ASP A 203 -16.73 -7.38 -3.11
C ASP A 203 -16.05 -7.42 -1.73
N GLY A 204 -16.76 -7.15 -0.64
CA GLY A 204 -16.26 -7.40 0.73
C GLY A 204 -15.71 -6.22 1.51
N TYR A 205 -15.96 -4.98 1.12
CA TYR A 205 -15.52 -3.78 1.86
C TYR A 205 -16.32 -3.53 3.15
N ASP A 206 -16.28 -4.49 4.10
CA ASP A 206 -16.88 -4.34 5.45
C ASP A 206 -16.09 -3.36 6.36
N GLY A 207 -14.93 -2.86 5.91
CA GLY A 207 -14.04 -2.01 6.72
C GLY A 207 -14.57 -0.62 7.06
N LEU A 208 -15.50 -0.09 6.25
CA LEU A 208 -16.13 1.21 6.48
C LEU A 208 -17.39 1.14 7.37
N GLU A 209 -17.94 -0.03 7.65
CA GLU A 209 -19.25 -0.15 8.31
C GLU A 209 -19.28 0.13 9.83
N GLN A 210 -18.14 0.28 10.50
CA GLN A 210 -18.12 0.39 11.98
C GLN A 210 -17.79 1.76 12.57
N ASN A 211 -17.60 2.81 11.78
CA ASN A 211 -17.32 4.16 12.29
C ASN A 211 -18.48 5.12 12.03
N ALA A 212 -18.53 6.27 12.73
CA ALA A 212 -19.56 7.30 12.59
C ALA A 212 -19.79 7.76 11.12
N VAL A 213 -18.77 7.65 10.27
CA VAL A 213 -18.84 7.83 8.82
C VAL A 213 -19.86 6.90 8.17
N THR A 214 -20.10 5.70 8.72
CA THR A 214 -21.02 4.69 8.15
C THR A 214 -22.48 4.95 8.47
N SER A 215 -22.79 5.54 9.59
CA SER A 215 -24.18 5.95 9.86
C SER A 215 -24.60 7.11 8.97
N VAL A 216 -23.69 8.08 8.76
CA VAL A 216 -23.82 9.14 7.77
C VAL A 216 -23.75 8.55 6.35
N GLY A 217 -22.84 7.61 6.09
CA GLY A 217 -22.68 6.92 4.82
C GLY A 217 -23.93 6.14 4.39
N ARG A 218 -24.62 5.43 5.30
CA ARG A 218 -25.89 4.75 5.01
C ARG A 218 -27.00 5.74 4.68
N PHE A 219 -27.08 6.84 5.40
CA PHE A 219 -28.05 7.90 5.09
C PHE A 219 -27.72 8.58 3.76
N VAL A 220 -26.45 8.86 3.51
CA VAL A 220 -25.94 9.44 2.26
C VAL A 220 -26.13 8.45 1.09
N ARG A 221 -25.85 7.15 1.28
CA ARG A 221 -26.06 6.09 0.29
C ARG A 221 -27.53 5.99 -0.14
N ALA A 222 -28.43 5.97 0.82
CA ALA A 222 -29.87 5.87 0.55
C ALA A 222 -30.46 7.12 -0.14
N PHE A 223 -29.86 8.30 0.06
CA PHE A 223 -30.40 9.59 -0.41
C PHE A 223 -29.59 10.27 -1.50
N VAL A 224 -28.27 10.00 -1.60
CA VAL A 224 -27.34 10.85 -2.35
C VAL A 224 -26.77 10.16 -3.59
N LEU A 225 -26.59 8.84 -3.57
CA LEU A 225 -25.71 8.14 -4.52
C LEU A 225 -26.43 7.17 -5.47
N ASP A 226 -27.75 7.14 -5.49
CA ASP A 226 -28.49 6.42 -6.54
C ASP A 226 -28.86 7.40 -7.66
N PRO A 227 -27.99 7.59 -8.68
CA PRO A 227 -28.22 8.55 -9.75
C PRO A 227 -29.42 8.16 -10.63
N GLU A 228 -29.75 6.87 -10.74
CA GLU A 228 -30.91 6.41 -11.50
C GLU A 228 -32.20 6.71 -10.76
N ARG A 229 -32.24 6.50 -9.45
CA ARG A 229 -33.37 6.93 -8.60
C ARG A 229 -33.45 8.44 -8.43
N ALA A 230 -32.34 9.18 -8.49
CA ALA A 230 -32.32 10.63 -8.48
C ALA A 230 -32.79 11.23 -9.81
N ALA A 231 -32.49 10.59 -10.94
CA ALA A 231 -32.91 11.02 -12.28
C ALA A 231 -34.40 10.90 -12.51
N SER A 232 -35.04 9.87 -11.94
CA SER A 232 -36.49 9.63 -12.01
C SER A 232 -37.29 10.39 -10.94
N ALA A 233 -36.64 11.05 -10.02
CA ALA A 233 -37.24 11.76 -8.89
C ALA A 233 -37.49 13.24 -9.22
N GLY A 234 -38.57 13.83 -8.66
CA GLY A 234 -38.92 15.24 -8.86
C GLY A 234 -37.80 16.21 -8.41
N VAL A 235 -37.87 17.47 -8.87
CA VAL A 235 -36.87 18.53 -8.67
C VAL A 235 -36.38 18.63 -7.22
N PHE A 236 -37.27 18.50 -6.24
CA PHE A 236 -36.92 18.57 -4.82
C PHE A 236 -35.90 17.50 -4.41
N ARG A 237 -36.03 16.29 -4.91
CA ARG A 237 -35.11 15.19 -4.59
C ARG A 237 -33.74 15.35 -5.25
N ARG A 238 -33.70 15.93 -6.46
CA ARG A 238 -32.43 16.29 -7.15
C ARG A 238 -31.66 17.37 -6.38
N VAL A 239 -32.36 18.40 -5.90
CA VAL A 239 -31.77 19.48 -5.08
C VAL A 239 -31.26 18.92 -3.75
N ALA A 240 -32.05 18.09 -3.06
CA ALA A 240 -31.65 17.46 -1.80
C ALA A 240 -30.40 16.57 -1.97
N SER A 241 -30.32 15.81 -3.07
CA SER A 241 -29.15 14.98 -3.40
C SER A 241 -27.91 15.83 -3.69
N ALA A 242 -28.05 16.95 -4.40
CA ALA A 242 -26.94 17.87 -4.68
C ALA A 242 -26.42 18.54 -3.40
N VAL A 243 -27.32 18.99 -2.52
CA VAL A 243 -26.96 19.58 -1.22
C VAL A 243 -26.27 18.56 -0.33
N ALA A 244 -26.76 17.33 -0.27
CA ALA A 244 -26.16 16.28 0.54
C ALA A 244 -24.77 15.89 0.04
N ARG A 245 -24.53 15.81 -1.30
CA ARG A 245 -23.19 15.63 -1.87
C ARG A 245 -22.25 16.77 -1.53
N PHE A 246 -22.73 18.00 -1.61
CA PHE A 246 -21.94 19.17 -1.24
C PHE A 246 -21.53 19.14 0.24
N ILE A 247 -22.47 18.84 1.16
CA ILE A 247 -22.18 18.69 2.59
C ILE A 247 -21.17 17.57 2.83
N LEU A 248 -21.36 16.42 2.19
CA LEU A 248 -20.43 15.29 2.32
C LEU A 248 -19.01 15.68 1.88
N ARG A 249 -18.87 16.38 0.75
CA ARG A 249 -17.58 16.86 0.26
C ARG A 249 -16.91 17.76 1.30
N ILE A 250 -17.65 18.67 1.92
CA ILE A 250 -17.13 19.54 3.00
C ILE A 250 -16.67 18.69 4.20
N VAL A 251 -17.49 17.76 4.65
CA VAL A 251 -17.17 16.89 5.80
C VAL A 251 -15.90 16.06 5.53
N VAL A 252 -15.82 15.41 4.37
CA VAL A 252 -14.64 14.62 3.98
C VAL A 252 -13.41 15.52 3.90
N ARG A 253 -13.52 16.71 3.29
CA ARG A 253 -12.44 17.70 3.22
C ARG A 253 -11.95 18.11 4.60
N CYS A 254 -12.85 18.42 5.55
CA CYS A 254 -12.48 18.77 6.92
C CYS A 254 -11.78 17.61 7.64
N VAL A 255 -12.26 16.38 7.46
CA VAL A 255 -11.63 15.20 8.05
C VAL A 255 -10.24 14.96 7.46
N ALA A 256 -10.09 15.01 6.14
CA ALA A 256 -8.80 14.86 5.47
C ALA A 256 -7.81 15.94 5.91
N ALA A 257 -8.23 17.20 5.93
CA ALA A 257 -7.41 18.32 6.42
C ALA A 257 -6.98 18.11 7.89
N TYR A 258 -7.87 17.61 8.75
CA TYR A 258 -7.53 17.27 10.14
C TYR A 258 -6.50 16.13 10.21
N MET A 259 -6.60 15.12 9.35
CA MET A 259 -5.65 14.02 9.32
C MET A 259 -4.24 14.44 8.89
N LEU A 260 -4.12 15.49 8.09
CA LEU A 260 -2.85 16.11 7.69
C LEU A 260 -2.25 17.05 8.77
N THR A 261 -2.93 17.25 9.91
CA THR A 261 -2.38 18.07 11.00
C THR A 261 -1.39 17.30 11.87
N GLY A 262 -0.55 18.05 12.60
CA GLY A 262 0.44 17.46 13.51
C GLY A 262 1.58 16.77 12.76
N VAL A 263 1.96 17.33 11.61
CA VAL A 263 3.07 16.81 10.80
C VAL A 263 4.37 16.81 11.58
N GLU A 264 5.10 15.71 11.50
CA GLU A 264 6.45 15.55 12.04
C GLU A 264 7.44 15.49 10.87
N ARG A 265 8.50 16.31 10.93
CA ARG A 265 9.56 16.27 9.92
C ARG A 265 10.67 15.33 10.33
N ILE A 266 10.93 14.33 9.51
CA ILE A 266 11.89 13.28 9.77
C ILE A 266 12.95 13.30 8.67
N THR A 267 14.22 13.50 9.01
CA THR A 267 15.32 13.40 8.06
C THR A 267 15.88 11.97 8.07
N ARG A 268 16.00 11.38 6.89
CA ARG A 268 16.49 10.00 6.71
C ARG A 268 17.47 9.91 5.55
N PRO A 269 18.39 8.93 5.63
CA PRO A 269 19.25 8.62 4.48
C PRO A 269 18.39 8.15 3.30
N ILE A 270 18.87 8.48 2.09
CA ILE A 270 18.31 8.06 0.82
C ILE A 270 19.36 7.29 0.03
N VAL A 271 18.96 6.18 -0.56
CA VAL A 271 19.76 5.32 -1.44
C VAL A 271 19.08 5.18 -2.80
N THR A 272 19.77 4.58 -3.76
CA THR A 272 19.16 4.25 -5.06
C THR A 272 18.73 2.78 -5.09
N VAL A 273 17.81 2.43 -6.00
CA VAL A 273 17.48 1.02 -6.27
C VAL A 273 18.74 0.24 -6.69
N SER A 274 19.63 0.89 -7.45
CA SER A 274 20.91 0.29 -7.85
C SER A 274 21.80 -0.05 -6.66
N ASP A 275 21.83 0.80 -5.63
CA ASP A 275 22.56 0.52 -4.39
C ASP A 275 22.02 -0.71 -3.66
N VAL A 276 20.71 -0.89 -3.68
CA VAL A 276 20.03 -2.04 -3.07
C VAL A 276 20.41 -3.32 -3.82
N ILE A 277 20.34 -3.28 -5.16
CA ILE A 277 20.70 -4.41 -6.03
C ILE A 277 22.15 -4.84 -5.78
N ASP A 278 23.07 -3.89 -5.76
CA ASP A 278 24.51 -4.15 -5.54
C ASP A 278 24.78 -4.69 -4.14
N ALA A 279 24.23 -4.04 -3.09
CA ALA A 279 24.48 -4.42 -1.71
C ALA A 279 23.96 -5.83 -1.38
N HIS A 280 22.83 -6.23 -1.98
CA HIS A 280 22.26 -7.55 -1.80
C HIS A 280 22.73 -8.61 -2.81
N GLY A 281 23.61 -8.22 -3.76
CA GLY A 281 24.11 -9.11 -4.81
C GLY A 281 22.98 -9.73 -5.62
N LEU A 282 22.05 -8.88 -6.11
CA LEU A 282 20.90 -9.35 -6.87
C LEU A 282 21.22 -9.44 -8.36
N ASP A 283 21.44 -10.65 -8.84
CA ASP A 283 21.58 -10.90 -10.30
C ASP A 283 20.24 -10.79 -11.02
N SER A 284 19.14 -11.02 -10.29
CA SER A 284 17.77 -10.97 -10.80
C SER A 284 16.83 -10.42 -9.74
N VAL A 285 15.95 -9.50 -10.14
CA VAL A 285 14.86 -8.93 -9.36
C VAL A 285 13.54 -9.34 -10.02
N THR A 286 12.83 -10.27 -9.37
CA THR A 286 11.55 -10.77 -9.88
C THR A 286 10.52 -9.66 -9.97
N MET A 287 10.49 -8.78 -8.96
CA MET A 287 9.60 -7.64 -8.94
C MET A 287 10.20 -6.46 -8.16
N LEU A 288 10.08 -5.27 -8.71
CA LEU A 288 10.27 -4.00 -8.04
C LEU A 288 8.88 -3.39 -7.78
N LYS A 289 8.45 -3.33 -6.52
CA LYS A 289 7.25 -2.57 -6.12
C LYS A 289 7.69 -1.17 -5.71
N VAL A 290 6.98 -0.14 -6.18
CA VAL A 290 7.22 1.26 -5.84
C VAL A 290 5.91 1.92 -5.44
N ASP A 291 5.85 2.40 -4.20
CA ASP A 291 4.69 3.10 -3.67
C ASP A 291 5.20 4.08 -2.60
N VAL A 292 5.49 5.30 -3.03
CA VAL A 292 6.32 6.27 -2.28
C VAL A 292 5.71 7.67 -2.25
N GLU A 293 4.41 7.77 -2.52
CA GLU A 293 3.66 9.00 -2.37
C GLU A 293 4.33 10.19 -3.10
N ARG A 294 4.23 10.20 -4.43
CA ARG A 294 4.71 11.24 -5.38
C ARG A 294 6.22 11.28 -5.67
N ALA A 295 6.99 10.31 -5.22
CA ALA A 295 8.43 10.24 -5.52
C ALA A 295 8.78 9.10 -6.51
N GLU A 296 7.81 8.55 -7.22
CA GLU A 296 7.94 7.35 -8.05
C GLU A 296 8.98 7.54 -9.16
N LEU A 297 8.93 8.68 -9.86
CA LEU A 297 9.92 9.01 -10.89
C LEU A 297 11.34 9.13 -10.34
N ASP A 298 11.48 9.67 -9.13
CA ASP A 298 12.78 9.81 -8.48
C ASP A 298 13.36 8.43 -8.12
N VAL A 299 12.52 7.51 -7.63
CA VAL A 299 12.91 6.10 -7.38
C VAL A 299 13.35 5.41 -8.68
N LEU A 300 12.55 5.51 -9.75
CA LEU A 300 12.87 4.89 -11.03
C LEU A 300 14.15 5.47 -11.66
N ALA A 301 14.38 6.78 -11.51
CA ALA A 301 15.60 7.43 -11.97
C ALA A 301 16.86 6.92 -11.25
N GLY A 302 16.72 6.35 -10.05
CA GLY A 302 17.79 5.70 -9.30
C GLY A 302 18.19 4.31 -9.78
N VAL A 303 17.53 3.78 -10.80
CA VAL A 303 17.93 2.52 -11.45
C VAL A 303 18.91 2.83 -12.58
N SER A 304 20.11 2.29 -12.49
CA SER A 304 21.12 2.44 -13.55
C SER A 304 20.76 1.61 -14.79
N GLU A 305 21.30 2.01 -15.94
CA GLU A 305 21.10 1.31 -17.23
C GLU A 305 21.49 -0.18 -17.15
N SER A 306 22.55 -0.48 -16.39
CA SER A 306 23.05 -1.86 -16.21
C SER A 306 22.17 -2.73 -15.33
N HIS A 307 21.31 -2.12 -14.50
CA HIS A 307 20.42 -2.84 -13.58
C HIS A 307 19.02 -3.07 -14.13
N TRP A 308 18.55 -2.24 -15.07
CA TRP A 308 17.24 -2.43 -15.68
C TRP A 308 17.03 -3.84 -16.27
N PRO A 309 18.00 -4.46 -16.96
CA PRO A 309 17.83 -5.82 -17.49
C PRO A 309 17.63 -6.89 -16.40
N ARG A 310 18.05 -6.64 -15.15
CA ARG A 310 17.87 -7.56 -14.02
C ARG A 310 16.46 -7.51 -13.43
N ILE A 311 15.68 -6.46 -13.71
CA ILE A 311 14.32 -6.26 -13.17
C ILE A 311 13.31 -6.82 -14.18
N HIS A 312 12.58 -7.86 -13.77
CA HIS A 312 11.62 -8.55 -14.65
C HIS A 312 10.22 -7.92 -14.62
N ARG A 313 9.82 -7.39 -13.46
CA ARG A 313 8.52 -6.75 -13.28
C ARG A 313 8.65 -5.48 -12.45
N VAL A 314 7.82 -4.48 -12.76
CA VAL A 314 7.59 -3.30 -11.93
C VAL A 314 6.11 -3.23 -11.62
N ASN A 315 5.76 -3.05 -10.36
CA ASN A 315 4.43 -2.67 -9.91
C ASN A 315 4.56 -1.33 -9.17
N LEU A 316 3.86 -0.33 -9.65
CA LEU A 316 4.07 1.04 -9.20
C LEU A 316 2.73 1.74 -9.04
N GLU A 317 2.49 2.34 -7.85
CA GLU A 317 1.43 3.31 -7.66
C GLU A 317 1.93 4.68 -8.11
N CYS A 318 1.25 5.29 -9.08
CA CYS A 318 1.67 6.55 -9.68
C CYS A 318 0.68 7.66 -9.39
N HIS A 319 1.15 8.69 -8.71
CA HIS A 319 0.44 9.96 -8.55
C HIS A 319 0.71 10.84 -9.77
N ASP A 320 -0.30 11.05 -10.63
CA ASP A 320 -0.13 11.87 -11.84
C ASP A 320 -0.13 13.37 -11.52
N THR A 321 0.96 13.82 -10.95
CA THR A 321 1.24 15.22 -10.69
C THR A 321 2.00 15.81 -11.89
N SER A 322 1.43 16.82 -12.54
CA SER A 322 2.09 17.53 -13.65
C SER A 322 2.59 16.61 -14.77
N GLY A 323 1.80 15.58 -15.13
CA GLY A 323 2.14 14.64 -16.19
C GLY A 323 3.23 13.63 -15.79
N SER A 324 3.31 13.28 -14.51
CA SER A 324 4.27 12.26 -14.04
C SER A 324 3.98 10.88 -14.60
N LEU A 325 2.71 10.54 -14.86
CA LEU A 325 2.32 9.27 -15.47
C LEU A 325 2.97 9.09 -16.85
N ASP A 326 2.86 10.08 -17.72
CA ASP A 326 3.46 9.99 -19.08
C ASP A 326 4.98 9.81 -19.00
N ARG A 327 5.66 10.49 -18.07
CA ARG A 327 7.10 10.36 -17.83
C ARG A 327 7.49 8.98 -17.31
N VAL A 328 6.67 8.41 -16.38
CA VAL A 328 6.84 7.03 -15.89
C VAL A 328 6.71 6.04 -17.03
N LEU A 329 5.66 6.17 -17.85
CA LEU A 329 5.42 5.27 -19.00
C LEU A 329 6.53 5.36 -20.05
N ASP A 330 7.02 6.57 -20.35
CA ASP A 330 8.13 6.78 -21.26
C ASP A 330 9.43 6.14 -20.74
N LEU A 331 9.73 6.31 -19.44
CA LEU A 331 10.88 5.70 -18.79
C LEU A 331 10.79 4.17 -18.83
N LEU A 332 9.65 3.59 -18.44
CA LEU A 332 9.48 2.13 -18.43
C LEU A 332 9.60 1.52 -19.82
N ARG A 333 9.00 2.15 -20.84
CA ARG A 333 9.01 1.63 -22.21
C ARG A 333 10.34 1.85 -22.93
N ARG A 334 10.85 3.09 -22.93
CA ARG A 334 12.01 3.46 -23.75
C ARG A 334 13.34 3.24 -23.05
N ARG A 335 13.44 3.59 -21.78
CA ARG A 335 14.70 3.46 -21.04
C ARG A 335 14.86 2.10 -20.39
N ALA A 336 13.83 1.63 -19.70
CA ALA A 336 13.87 0.35 -19.02
C ALA A 336 13.59 -0.84 -19.96
N GLY A 337 12.93 -0.63 -21.10
CA GLY A 337 12.69 -1.63 -22.15
C GLY A 337 11.64 -2.68 -21.75
N PHE A 338 10.59 -2.25 -21.01
CA PHE A 338 9.41 -3.10 -20.77
C PHE A 338 8.46 -3.04 -21.97
N ASP A 339 8.01 -4.18 -22.44
CA ASP A 339 7.15 -4.33 -23.64
C ASP A 339 5.67 -4.52 -23.28
N ASP A 340 5.32 -5.05 -22.11
CA ASP A 340 3.95 -5.09 -21.60
C ASP A 340 3.81 -4.12 -20.41
N VAL A 341 3.20 -2.96 -20.66
CA VAL A 341 2.95 -1.93 -19.65
C VAL A 341 1.47 -1.61 -19.61
N ARG A 342 0.84 -1.97 -18.49
CA ARG A 342 -0.59 -1.77 -18.20
C ARG A 342 -0.77 -0.63 -17.22
N VAL A 343 -1.87 0.09 -17.36
CA VAL A 343 -2.22 1.24 -16.52
C VAL A 343 -3.68 1.11 -16.13
N ASP A 344 -3.93 1.05 -14.84
CA ASP A 344 -5.27 1.01 -14.27
C ASP A 344 -5.46 2.21 -13.34
N ARG A 345 -6.55 2.96 -13.53
CA ARG A 345 -6.90 4.03 -12.61
C ARG A 345 -7.52 3.43 -11.35
N LEU A 346 -7.03 3.83 -10.17
CA LEU A 346 -7.44 3.22 -8.91
C LEU A 346 -8.81 3.71 -8.41
N PHE A 347 -9.10 5.00 -8.53
CA PHE A 347 -10.33 5.57 -7.98
C PHE A 347 -10.90 6.66 -8.90
N GLY A 348 -12.15 6.54 -9.33
CA GLY A 348 -12.96 7.57 -9.98
C GLY A 348 -12.18 8.54 -10.88
N ASP A 349 -12.23 9.82 -10.55
CA ASP A 349 -11.48 10.87 -11.23
C ASP A 349 -10.14 11.20 -10.55
N ALA A 350 -9.74 10.44 -9.51
CA ALA A 350 -8.44 10.61 -8.87
C ALA A 350 -7.28 10.45 -9.87
N ARG A 351 -6.22 11.22 -9.68
CA ARG A 351 -4.99 11.13 -10.47
C ARG A 351 -4.03 10.08 -9.90
N LEU A 352 -4.59 8.92 -9.56
CA LEU A 352 -3.88 7.80 -8.96
C LEU A 352 -4.02 6.57 -9.85
N TYR A 353 -2.89 6.00 -10.23
CA TYR A 353 -2.83 4.90 -11.20
C TYR A 353 -1.95 3.78 -10.70
N ASN A 354 -2.40 2.54 -10.89
CA ASN A 354 -1.52 1.39 -10.80
C ASN A 354 -0.88 1.13 -12.16
N VAL A 355 0.45 1.09 -12.20
CA VAL A 355 1.23 0.80 -13.40
C VAL A 355 1.95 -0.52 -13.20
N ALA A 356 1.59 -1.52 -14.00
CA ALA A 356 2.23 -2.83 -14.02
C ALA A 356 3.04 -2.98 -15.33
N ALA A 357 4.34 -3.18 -15.20
CA ALA A 357 5.23 -3.38 -16.33
C ALA A 357 5.95 -4.74 -16.21
N ARG A 358 6.07 -5.46 -17.33
CA ARG A 358 6.81 -6.74 -17.38
C ARG A 358 7.53 -6.90 -18.71
N ARG A 359 8.59 -7.72 -18.68
CA ARG A 359 9.29 -8.17 -19.86
C ARG A 359 8.60 -9.41 -20.41
N SER A 360 8.40 -9.49 -21.72
CA SER A 360 8.08 -10.75 -22.38
C SER A 360 9.28 -11.71 -22.25
N SER A 361 9.00 -12.95 -21.93
CA SER A 361 10.01 -14.00 -21.79
C SER A 361 10.62 -14.36 -23.14
#